data_37d312962dfa6216f2d1dbbe08964371
#
_entry.id   37d312962dfa6216f2d1dbbe08964371
#
_cell.length_a   1.000
_cell.length_b   1.000
_cell.length_c   1.000
_cell.angle_alpha   90.00
_cell.angle_beta   90.00
_cell.angle_gamma   90.00
#
_symmetry.space_group_name_H-M   'P 1'
#
loop_
_entity.id
_entity.type
_entity.pdbx_description
1 polymer ?
#
loop_
_entity_poly.entity_id
_entity_poly.type
_entity_poly.pdbx_seq_one_letter_code
_entity_poly.pdbx_strand_id
1 'polypeptide(L)'
;MLRFLLSSALVGVLSFSGLDVAQAQSAAGAYLAGREAAVNSDFKQAAAYYSKALARDAQNAEFMDGAVVSLLSLGQLDRALPIAKLMEDAEIRAQAAHMVVIADLVKREDFATLAARDAEILGIGPLVDGLLAAWTKVGLGDMQGALDSFDALMDEPSFGGFARYQKAMALASTGDFAAAEAVYASDDAGALNIMRRGIMARAEILSQLDRNEDALQTLRLAFGAASDPELARLIEGLEAGKTMPFTHVTSARDGHAEVFHTLADVLRGEAGANYTLLYARLAQYIRPDHIDSALLNASLLEELGQFDLAIAAYESVPDGHAATHAAQLGRAAALRRSGKPDAAIEALQQMSRRFPDMAPVFSTLGDVYRQQERYSDAVGAYDRTLELMEPDARGRWFSHYARAIAHERLDDWDLAEADFRQALALNPDQPQVLNYLGYSMVEKQINLDEALGMIEKAVAKEPDSGYIVDSLGWVLYRLGRYGEAVAHMERAVELMPVDPVVNDHLGDVYWAVGRTREAEFQWSRALSFAEYGTASEDVKPDRIRRKLEVGLDVVLEEEGADPLKVADDN
;
A
#
# COMPACT_ATOMS: atom_id res chain seq x y z
N MET A 1 24.69 -32.22 -70.23
CA MET A 1 25.30 -32.73 -69.01
C MET A 1 25.43 -31.57 -68.05
N LEU A 2 24.49 -31.41 -67.14
CA LEU A 2 24.54 -30.31 -66.19
C LEU A 2 23.91 -30.81 -64.86
N ARG A 3 24.71 -30.91 -63.80
CA ARG A 3 24.24 -31.32 -62.48
C ARG A 3 23.82 -30.11 -61.67
N PHE A 4 22.55 -30.06 -61.29
CA PHE A 4 22.01 -29.14 -60.29
C PHE A 4 22.39 -29.61 -58.87
N LEU A 5 23.04 -28.74 -58.12
CA LEU A 5 23.20 -28.85 -56.68
C LEU A 5 22.14 -27.99 -55.99
N LEU A 6 21.20 -28.63 -55.35
CA LEU A 6 20.25 -28.00 -54.43
C LEU A 6 20.89 -27.95 -53.03
N SER A 7 21.18 -26.73 -52.55
CA SER A 7 21.56 -26.49 -51.15
C SER A 7 20.27 -26.25 -50.33
N SER A 8 19.90 -27.23 -49.52
CA SER A 8 18.82 -27.09 -48.54
C SER A 8 19.35 -26.39 -47.31
N ALA A 9 18.94 -25.14 -47.10
CA ALA A 9 19.13 -24.43 -45.85
C ALA A 9 18.15 -24.95 -44.80
N LEU A 10 18.66 -25.67 -43.81
CA LEU A 10 17.92 -26.13 -42.65
C LEU A 10 17.83 -24.94 -41.65
N VAL A 11 16.67 -24.28 -41.60
CA VAL A 11 16.38 -23.29 -40.55
C VAL A 11 16.03 -24.07 -39.28
N GLY A 12 16.99 -24.14 -38.37
CA GLY A 12 16.77 -24.67 -37.05
C GLY A 12 16.00 -23.65 -36.19
N VAL A 13 14.70 -23.85 -36.05
CA VAL A 13 13.91 -23.18 -35.00
C VAL A 13 14.28 -23.82 -33.67
N LEU A 14 15.20 -23.21 -32.94
CA LEU A 14 15.48 -23.55 -31.54
C LEU A 14 14.29 -23.08 -30.69
N SER A 15 13.41 -24.03 -30.38
CA SER A 15 12.35 -23.83 -29.37
C SER A 15 13.00 -23.68 -27.98
N PHE A 16 13.10 -22.46 -27.49
CA PHE A 16 13.61 -22.13 -26.15
C PHE A 16 12.68 -22.57 -24.99
N SER A 17 11.51 -23.12 -25.29
CA SER A 17 10.50 -23.54 -24.29
C SER A 17 10.81 -24.87 -23.57
N GLY A 18 11.87 -25.60 -23.96
CA GLY A 18 12.22 -26.88 -23.33
C GLY A 18 13.30 -26.82 -22.26
N LEU A 19 14.10 -25.75 -22.23
CA LEU A 19 15.23 -25.62 -21.29
C LEU A 19 14.78 -25.20 -19.88
N ASP A 20 13.76 -24.33 -19.76
CA ASP A 20 13.27 -23.88 -18.46
C ASP A 20 12.58 -24.98 -17.67
N VAL A 21 11.83 -25.86 -18.35
CA VAL A 21 11.14 -27.00 -17.72
C VAL A 21 12.14 -28.09 -17.29
N ALA A 22 13.21 -28.30 -18.02
CA ALA A 22 14.24 -29.29 -17.67
C ALA A 22 15.12 -28.83 -16.50
N GLN A 23 15.45 -27.53 -16.41
CA GLN A 23 16.21 -26.97 -15.28
C GLN A 23 15.38 -26.96 -13.99
N ALA A 24 14.10 -26.62 -14.04
CA ALA A 24 13.21 -26.65 -12.88
C ALA A 24 12.96 -28.09 -12.34
N GLN A 25 13.32 -29.13 -13.09
CA GLN A 25 13.24 -30.53 -12.65
C GLN A 25 14.43 -30.98 -11.79
N SER A 26 15.55 -30.27 -11.77
CA SER A 26 16.68 -30.53 -10.87
C SER A 26 16.43 -29.88 -9.48
N ALA A 27 17.07 -30.39 -8.41
CA ALA A 27 16.98 -29.75 -7.09
C ALA A 27 17.48 -28.29 -7.14
N ALA A 28 18.60 -28.06 -7.83
CA ALA A 28 19.18 -26.72 -8.01
C ALA A 28 18.26 -25.81 -8.85
N GLY A 29 17.66 -26.32 -9.93
CA GLY A 29 16.71 -25.54 -10.74
C GLY A 29 15.44 -25.18 -9.95
N ALA A 30 14.91 -26.12 -9.17
CA ALA A 30 13.78 -25.86 -8.29
C ALA A 30 14.13 -24.82 -7.20
N TYR A 31 15.32 -24.90 -6.61
CA TYR A 31 15.80 -23.93 -5.62
C TYR A 31 15.92 -22.51 -6.22
N LEU A 32 16.56 -22.38 -7.37
CA LEU A 32 16.72 -21.07 -8.04
C LEU A 32 15.38 -20.46 -8.42
N ALA A 33 14.44 -21.27 -8.93
CA ALA A 33 13.08 -20.82 -9.23
C ALA A 33 12.30 -20.42 -7.95
N GLY A 34 12.49 -21.16 -6.86
CA GLY A 34 11.91 -20.82 -5.55
C GLY A 34 12.46 -19.51 -4.99
N ARG A 35 13.76 -19.30 -5.11
CA ARG A 35 14.43 -18.06 -4.69
C ARG A 35 13.96 -16.85 -5.51
N GLU A 36 13.87 -16.99 -6.82
CA GLU A 36 13.36 -15.95 -7.71
C GLU A 36 11.91 -15.59 -7.36
N ALA A 37 11.06 -16.60 -7.18
CA ALA A 37 9.68 -16.39 -6.76
C ALA A 37 9.60 -15.69 -5.38
N ALA A 38 10.47 -16.06 -4.42
CA ALA A 38 10.51 -15.45 -3.10
C ALA A 38 10.95 -13.98 -3.16
N VAL A 39 11.94 -13.63 -3.99
CA VAL A 39 12.38 -12.24 -4.21
C VAL A 39 11.25 -11.38 -4.78
N ASN A 40 10.44 -11.96 -5.68
CA ASN A 40 9.28 -11.30 -6.27
C ASN A 40 8.01 -11.42 -5.38
N SER A 41 8.15 -11.89 -4.15
CA SER A 41 7.05 -12.12 -3.20
C SER A 41 5.95 -13.07 -3.71
N ASP A 42 6.21 -13.87 -4.77
CA ASP A 42 5.29 -14.93 -5.20
C ASP A 42 5.39 -16.15 -4.26
N PHE A 43 4.82 -16.01 -3.08
CA PHE A 43 4.89 -17.01 -2.03
C PHE A 43 4.33 -18.36 -2.45
N LYS A 44 3.33 -18.38 -3.33
CA LYS A 44 2.71 -19.61 -3.84
C LYS A 44 3.68 -20.42 -4.69
N GLN A 45 4.35 -19.76 -5.63
CA GLN A 45 5.35 -20.40 -6.46
C GLN A 45 6.60 -20.74 -5.65
N ALA A 46 7.04 -19.85 -4.75
CA ALA A 46 8.17 -20.10 -3.87
C ALA A 46 7.96 -21.37 -3.03
N ALA A 47 6.82 -21.51 -2.33
CA ALA A 47 6.49 -22.68 -1.55
C ALA A 47 6.43 -23.95 -2.42
N ALA A 48 5.88 -23.85 -3.64
CA ALA A 48 5.81 -24.99 -4.57
C ALA A 48 7.21 -25.46 -5.03
N TYR A 49 8.09 -24.52 -5.37
CA TYR A 49 9.43 -24.83 -5.85
C TYR A 49 10.35 -25.33 -4.73
N TYR A 50 10.33 -24.71 -3.54
CA TYR A 50 11.08 -25.20 -2.38
C TYR A 50 10.60 -26.61 -1.95
N SER A 51 9.29 -26.89 -1.99
CA SER A 51 8.76 -28.24 -1.75
C SER A 51 9.27 -29.27 -2.77
N LYS A 52 9.42 -28.88 -4.04
CA LYS A 52 10.03 -29.74 -5.08
C LYS A 52 11.52 -29.97 -4.84
N ALA A 53 12.26 -28.97 -4.35
CA ALA A 53 13.67 -29.09 -3.99
C ALA A 53 13.82 -30.05 -2.79
N LEU A 54 13.02 -29.88 -1.74
CA LEU A 54 12.98 -30.75 -0.55
C LEU A 54 12.66 -32.21 -0.87
N ALA A 55 11.79 -32.48 -1.84
CA ALA A 55 11.48 -33.84 -2.29
C ALA A 55 12.72 -34.59 -2.85
N ARG A 56 13.80 -33.89 -3.16
CA ARG A 56 15.05 -34.44 -3.71
C ARG A 56 16.19 -34.40 -2.73
N ASP A 57 16.20 -33.43 -1.85
CA ASP A 57 17.18 -33.28 -0.77
C ASP A 57 16.46 -32.75 0.49
N ALA A 58 15.90 -33.70 1.26
CA ALA A 58 15.04 -33.41 2.40
C ALA A 58 15.77 -32.82 3.62
N GLN A 59 17.11 -32.84 3.63
CA GLN A 59 17.92 -32.35 4.75
C GLN A 59 18.65 -31.04 4.42
N ASN A 60 18.41 -30.46 3.27
CA ASN A 60 19.03 -29.21 2.86
C ASN A 60 18.44 -28.02 3.64
N ALA A 61 19.24 -27.41 4.48
CA ALA A 61 18.82 -26.32 5.36
C ALA A 61 18.23 -25.10 4.61
N GLU A 62 18.82 -24.73 3.46
CA GLU A 62 18.33 -23.58 2.67
C GLU A 62 16.97 -23.88 2.03
N PHE A 63 16.73 -25.14 1.60
CA PHE A 63 15.44 -25.54 1.03
C PHE A 63 14.37 -25.60 2.10
N MET A 64 14.72 -26.05 3.32
CA MET A 64 13.83 -26.10 4.47
C MET A 64 13.45 -24.68 4.90
N ASP A 65 14.40 -23.78 5.05
CA ASP A 65 14.17 -22.40 5.45
C ASP A 65 13.30 -21.67 4.41
N GLY A 66 13.64 -21.75 3.13
CA GLY A 66 12.84 -21.17 2.05
C GLY A 66 11.40 -21.71 2.00
N ALA A 67 11.21 -22.99 2.29
CA ALA A 67 9.86 -23.59 2.36
C ALA A 67 9.09 -23.08 3.58
N VAL A 68 9.71 -23.03 4.77
CA VAL A 68 9.09 -22.52 5.99
C VAL A 68 8.68 -21.06 5.84
N VAL A 69 9.59 -20.19 5.39
CA VAL A 69 9.31 -18.76 5.18
C VAL A 69 8.16 -18.57 4.18
N SER A 70 8.21 -19.28 3.03
CA SER A 70 7.17 -19.13 2.00
C SER A 70 5.79 -19.64 2.49
N LEU A 71 5.76 -20.76 3.22
CA LEU A 71 4.53 -21.31 3.78
C LEU A 71 3.96 -20.42 4.90
N LEU A 72 4.83 -19.85 5.74
CA LEU A 72 4.43 -18.88 6.77
C LEU A 72 3.84 -17.62 6.11
N SER A 73 4.49 -17.06 5.09
CA SER A 73 3.97 -15.91 4.33
C SER A 73 2.60 -16.17 3.70
N LEU A 74 2.34 -17.41 3.26
CA LEU A 74 1.03 -17.87 2.79
C LEU A 74 -0.01 -18.04 3.91
N GLY A 75 0.38 -17.99 5.19
CA GLY A 75 -0.46 -18.33 6.33
C GLY A 75 -0.71 -19.85 6.50
N GLN A 76 0.11 -20.71 5.86
CA GLN A 76 -0.02 -22.16 5.89
C GLN A 76 0.89 -22.80 6.93
N LEU A 77 0.79 -22.32 8.19
CA LEU A 77 1.68 -22.73 9.26
C LEU A 77 1.59 -24.24 9.58
N ASP A 78 0.42 -24.84 9.43
CA ASP A 78 0.25 -26.28 9.64
C ASP A 78 1.09 -27.12 8.66
N ARG A 79 1.39 -26.58 7.49
CA ARG A 79 2.29 -27.18 6.50
C ARG A 79 3.76 -26.87 6.76
N ALA A 80 4.07 -25.70 7.31
CA ALA A 80 5.41 -25.29 7.70
C ALA A 80 5.91 -26.06 8.93
N LEU A 81 5.03 -26.37 9.87
CA LEU A 81 5.35 -26.93 11.18
C LEU A 81 6.17 -28.24 11.13
N PRO A 82 5.83 -29.27 10.29
CA PRO A 82 6.65 -30.47 10.22
C PRO A 82 8.09 -30.18 9.75
N ILE A 83 8.28 -29.25 8.83
CA ILE A 83 9.60 -28.85 8.34
C ILE A 83 10.35 -28.09 9.44
N ALA A 84 9.70 -27.16 10.12
CA ALA A 84 10.27 -26.39 11.21
C ALA A 84 10.74 -27.29 12.35
N LYS A 85 9.96 -28.31 12.73
CA LYS A 85 10.37 -29.31 13.75
C LYS A 85 11.59 -30.11 13.31
N LEU A 86 11.65 -30.57 12.06
CA LEU A 86 12.83 -31.26 11.52
C LEU A 86 14.08 -30.37 11.54
N MET A 87 13.93 -29.06 11.33
CA MET A 87 15.05 -28.11 11.41
C MET A 87 15.54 -27.98 12.86
N GLU A 88 14.64 -27.90 13.85
CA GLU A 88 15.03 -27.86 15.27
C GLU A 88 15.70 -29.16 15.70
N ASP A 89 15.15 -30.33 15.32
CA ASP A 89 15.72 -31.65 15.62
C ASP A 89 17.13 -31.84 15.01
N ALA A 90 17.40 -31.16 13.90
CA ALA A 90 18.71 -31.15 13.21
C ALA A 90 19.62 -30.01 13.70
N GLU A 91 19.26 -29.27 14.74
CA GLU A 91 19.98 -28.12 15.29
C GLU A 91 20.27 -27.02 14.25
N ILE A 92 19.39 -26.90 13.23
CA ILE A 92 19.47 -25.84 12.22
C ILE A 92 18.88 -24.56 12.80
N ARG A 93 19.70 -23.55 12.97
CA ARG A 93 19.27 -22.23 13.46
C ARG A 93 18.55 -21.48 12.36
N ALA A 94 17.22 -21.37 12.46
CA ALA A 94 16.38 -20.65 11.52
C ALA A 94 15.25 -19.94 12.28
N GLN A 95 15.30 -18.63 12.31
CA GLN A 95 14.34 -17.79 13.05
C GLN A 95 12.89 -18.12 12.69
N ALA A 96 12.57 -18.23 11.39
CA ALA A 96 11.21 -18.55 10.94
C ALA A 96 10.72 -19.92 11.41
N ALA A 97 11.63 -20.93 11.50
CA ALA A 97 11.28 -22.24 12.02
C ALA A 97 10.93 -22.17 13.52
N HIS A 98 11.76 -21.46 14.30
CA HIS A 98 11.48 -21.24 15.74
C HIS A 98 10.16 -20.49 15.95
N MET A 99 9.89 -19.45 15.15
CA MET A 99 8.62 -18.72 15.15
C MET A 99 7.41 -19.65 14.95
N VAL A 100 7.47 -20.53 13.95
CA VAL A 100 6.38 -21.48 13.64
C VAL A 100 6.15 -22.47 14.75
N VAL A 101 7.21 -23.05 15.34
CA VAL A 101 7.10 -24.00 16.46
C VAL A 101 6.55 -23.32 17.70
N ILE A 102 7.03 -22.12 18.05
CA ILE A 102 6.52 -21.33 19.17
C ILE A 102 5.02 -21.03 18.98
N ALA A 103 4.63 -20.58 17.79
CA ALA A 103 3.22 -20.27 17.52
C ALA A 103 2.30 -21.51 17.64
N ASP A 104 2.75 -22.69 17.23
CA ASP A 104 2.00 -23.95 17.41
C ASP A 104 1.85 -24.32 18.89
N LEU A 105 2.92 -24.18 19.67
CA LEU A 105 2.87 -24.43 21.12
C LEU A 105 1.89 -23.47 21.81
N VAL A 106 1.96 -22.18 21.50
CA VAL A 106 1.04 -21.15 22.02
C VAL A 106 -0.41 -21.45 21.63
N LYS A 107 -0.67 -21.76 20.36
CA LYS A 107 -2.02 -22.06 19.86
C LYS A 107 -2.66 -23.25 20.59
N ARG A 108 -1.85 -24.24 20.95
CA ARG A 108 -2.28 -25.40 21.73
C ARG A 108 -2.24 -25.16 23.24
N GLU A 109 -1.83 -23.99 23.69
CA GLU A 109 -1.65 -23.63 25.11
C GLU A 109 -0.68 -24.57 25.85
N ASP A 110 0.29 -25.14 25.13
CA ASP A 110 1.33 -25.99 25.71
C ASP A 110 2.46 -25.13 26.30
N PHE A 111 2.10 -24.33 27.29
CA PHE A 111 3.00 -23.39 27.95
C PHE A 111 4.12 -24.10 28.73
N ALA A 112 3.90 -25.35 29.17
CA ALA A 112 4.93 -26.13 29.85
C ALA A 112 6.08 -26.49 28.91
N THR A 113 5.76 -26.98 27.71
CA THR A 113 6.78 -27.26 26.69
C THR A 113 7.45 -25.97 26.23
N LEU A 114 6.68 -24.88 26.07
CA LEU A 114 7.22 -23.58 25.69
C LEU A 114 8.22 -23.03 26.73
N ALA A 115 7.91 -23.14 28.02
CA ALA A 115 8.80 -22.70 29.09
C ALA A 115 10.10 -23.52 29.19
N ALA A 116 10.08 -24.78 28.74
CA ALA A 116 11.26 -25.66 28.75
C ALA A 116 12.22 -25.42 27.54
N ARG A 117 11.84 -24.57 26.57
CA ARG A 117 12.68 -24.27 25.40
C ARG A 117 13.88 -23.40 25.81
N ASP A 118 15.02 -23.72 25.24
CA ASP A 118 16.22 -22.89 25.37
C ASP A 118 16.17 -21.73 24.36
N ALA A 119 15.84 -20.53 24.84
CA ALA A 119 15.72 -19.34 23.99
C ALA A 119 17.05 -18.88 23.39
N GLU A 120 18.22 -19.25 23.97
CA GLU A 120 19.53 -18.92 23.38
C GLU A 120 19.78 -19.70 22.07
N ILE A 121 19.18 -20.88 21.94
CA ILE A 121 19.33 -21.78 20.79
C ILE A 121 18.11 -21.71 19.86
N LEU A 122 16.92 -21.72 20.43
CA LEU A 122 15.62 -21.89 19.74
C LEU A 122 14.75 -20.65 19.82
N GLY A 123 15.35 -19.48 20.07
CA GLY A 123 14.65 -18.20 20.20
C GLY A 123 14.52 -17.45 18.88
N ILE A 124 13.78 -16.36 18.96
CA ILE A 124 13.53 -15.42 17.85
C ILE A 124 14.46 -14.20 17.98
N GLY A 125 14.61 -13.70 19.19
CA GLY A 125 15.46 -12.56 19.54
C GLY A 125 15.12 -12.01 20.93
N PRO A 126 16.05 -11.29 21.59
CA PRO A 126 15.98 -11.00 23.02
C PRO A 126 14.68 -10.34 23.48
N LEU A 127 14.16 -9.35 22.74
CA LEU A 127 12.89 -8.68 23.07
C LEU A 127 11.71 -9.66 22.97
N VAL A 128 11.62 -10.36 21.82
CA VAL A 128 10.50 -11.28 21.55
C VAL A 128 10.48 -12.40 22.59
N ASP A 129 11.62 -13.05 22.78
CA ASP A 129 11.76 -14.18 23.68
C ASP A 129 11.46 -13.80 25.15
N GLY A 130 11.91 -12.61 25.57
CA GLY A 130 11.60 -12.09 26.90
C GLY A 130 10.11 -11.84 27.11
N LEU A 131 9.43 -11.22 26.13
CA LEU A 131 7.99 -10.95 26.17
C LEU A 131 7.18 -12.27 26.13
N LEU A 132 7.56 -13.21 25.28
CA LEU A 132 6.90 -14.52 25.19
C LEU A 132 7.10 -15.33 26.48
N ALA A 133 8.30 -15.28 27.09
CA ALA A 133 8.57 -15.93 28.37
C ALA A 133 7.71 -15.36 29.51
N ALA A 134 7.52 -14.04 29.56
CA ALA A 134 6.63 -13.41 30.54
C ALA A 134 5.18 -13.86 30.34
N TRP A 135 4.64 -13.87 29.14
CA TRP A 135 3.29 -14.36 28.85
C TRP A 135 3.14 -15.86 29.08
N THR A 136 4.20 -16.64 28.86
CA THR A 136 4.22 -18.08 29.18
C THR A 136 4.03 -18.31 30.69
N LYS A 137 4.65 -17.49 31.56
CA LYS A 137 4.43 -17.53 33.00
C LYS A 137 2.99 -17.18 33.38
N VAL A 138 2.37 -16.17 32.69
CA VAL A 138 0.92 -15.92 32.87
C VAL A 138 0.11 -17.18 32.56
N GLY A 139 0.41 -17.86 31.45
CA GLY A 139 -0.27 -19.08 31.02
C GLY A 139 -0.07 -20.25 32.00
N LEU A 140 1.03 -20.27 32.73
CA LEU A 140 1.31 -21.24 33.80
C LEU A 140 0.72 -20.85 35.17
N GLY A 141 0.07 -19.68 35.28
CA GLY A 141 -0.50 -19.17 36.53
C GLY A 141 0.51 -18.48 37.45
N ASP A 142 1.75 -18.27 37.00
CA ASP A 142 2.79 -17.53 37.72
C ASP A 142 2.77 -16.05 37.36
N MET A 143 1.74 -15.34 37.83
CA MET A 143 1.58 -13.90 37.54
C MET A 143 2.72 -13.07 38.14
N GLN A 144 3.19 -13.38 39.37
CA GLN A 144 4.28 -12.62 39.96
C GLN A 144 5.58 -12.78 39.15
N GLY A 145 5.93 -14.00 38.77
CA GLY A 145 7.09 -14.21 37.91
C GLY A 145 6.96 -13.59 36.52
N ALA A 146 5.74 -13.45 36.00
CA ALA A 146 5.48 -12.72 34.76
C ALA A 146 5.75 -11.22 34.93
N LEU A 147 5.25 -10.61 35.99
CA LEU A 147 5.46 -9.19 36.29
C LEU A 147 6.95 -8.88 36.48
N ASP A 148 7.66 -9.70 37.24
CA ASP A 148 9.12 -9.56 37.42
C ASP A 148 9.87 -9.64 36.08
N SER A 149 9.39 -10.48 35.14
CA SER A 149 9.99 -10.58 33.80
C SER A 149 9.71 -9.33 32.95
N PHE A 150 8.50 -8.77 32.99
CA PHE A 150 8.21 -7.51 32.33
C PHE A 150 9.01 -6.35 32.90
N ASP A 151 9.17 -6.29 34.24
CA ASP A 151 9.95 -5.27 34.91
C ASP A 151 11.43 -5.32 34.49
N ALA A 152 12.02 -6.51 34.45
CA ALA A 152 13.38 -6.70 33.97
C ALA A 152 13.57 -6.22 32.50
N LEU A 153 12.58 -6.43 31.64
CA LEU A 153 12.61 -5.92 30.26
C LEU A 153 12.42 -4.40 30.21
N MET A 154 11.70 -3.80 31.15
CA MET A 154 11.51 -2.36 31.23
C MET A 154 12.79 -1.61 31.56
N ASP A 155 13.74 -2.24 32.24
CA ASP A 155 15.06 -1.66 32.56
C ASP A 155 15.95 -1.54 31.30
N GLU A 156 15.63 -2.25 30.21
CA GLU A 156 16.35 -2.14 28.94
C GLU A 156 15.81 -0.96 28.11
N PRO A 157 16.65 0.04 27.75
CA PRO A 157 16.20 1.30 27.12
C PRO A 157 15.38 1.10 25.84
N SER A 158 15.73 0.08 25.03
CA SER A 158 15.06 -0.20 23.74
C SER A 158 13.80 -1.06 23.88
N PHE A 159 13.56 -1.69 25.03
CA PHE A 159 12.49 -2.67 25.27
C PHE A 159 11.37 -2.12 26.16
N GLY A 160 11.68 -1.07 26.93
CA GLY A 160 10.82 -0.57 27.99
C GLY A 160 9.40 -0.23 27.56
N GLY A 161 9.22 0.38 26.39
CA GLY A 161 7.90 0.70 25.85
C GLY A 161 7.05 -0.54 25.56
N PHE A 162 7.65 -1.54 24.94
CA PHE A 162 6.97 -2.82 24.65
C PHE A 162 6.62 -3.58 25.93
N ALA A 163 7.59 -3.71 26.83
CA ALA A 163 7.40 -4.43 28.09
C ALA A 163 6.30 -3.80 28.95
N ARG A 164 6.25 -2.48 29.00
CA ARG A 164 5.23 -1.71 29.73
C ARG A 164 3.84 -1.95 29.16
N TYR A 165 3.69 -1.94 27.83
CA TYR A 165 2.43 -2.24 27.17
C TYR A 165 1.96 -3.65 27.50
N GLN A 166 2.83 -4.63 27.33
CA GLN A 166 2.50 -6.04 27.58
C GLN A 166 2.19 -6.30 29.07
N LYS A 167 2.88 -5.62 29.99
CA LYS A 167 2.58 -5.67 31.43
C LYS A 167 1.17 -5.15 31.73
N ALA A 168 0.78 -4.00 31.15
CA ALA A 168 -0.57 -3.46 31.32
C ALA A 168 -1.64 -4.42 30.79
N MET A 169 -1.40 -5.05 29.62
CA MET A 169 -2.30 -6.06 29.05
C MET A 169 -2.40 -7.30 29.93
N ALA A 170 -1.29 -7.78 30.50
CA ALA A 170 -1.27 -8.93 31.39
C ALA A 170 -2.08 -8.68 32.70
N LEU A 171 -1.91 -7.52 33.32
CA LEU A 171 -2.69 -7.10 34.47
C LEU A 171 -4.19 -7.02 34.17
N ALA A 172 -4.53 -6.35 33.06
CA ALA A 172 -5.93 -6.21 32.64
C ALA A 172 -6.58 -7.56 32.29
N SER A 173 -5.82 -8.48 31.68
CA SER A 173 -6.32 -9.83 31.32
C SER A 173 -6.74 -10.66 32.52
N THR A 174 -6.21 -10.37 33.73
CA THR A 174 -6.55 -11.03 35.00
C THR A 174 -7.53 -10.21 35.84
N GLY A 175 -8.02 -9.08 35.34
CA GLY A 175 -8.98 -8.21 35.99
C GLY A 175 -8.37 -7.20 36.98
N ASP A 176 -7.05 -7.11 37.08
CA ASP A 176 -6.39 -6.07 37.88
C ASP A 176 -6.28 -4.75 37.08
N PHE A 177 -7.45 -4.16 36.81
CA PHE A 177 -7.56 -2.92 36.07
C PHE A 177 -6.90 -1.73 36.77
N ALA A 178 -6.87 -1.71 38.10
CA ALA A 178 -6.24 -0.65 38.88
C ALA A 178 -4.72 -0.64 38.69
N ALA A 179 -4.08 -1.81 38.75
CA ALA A 179 -2.65 -1.93 38.48
C ALA A 179 -2.34 -1.66 37.00
N ALA A 180 -3.19 -2.10 36.06
CA ALA A 180 -3.04 -1.82 34.64
C ALA A 180 -3.07 -0.30 34.37
N GLU A 181 -4.03 0.43 34.92
CA GLU A 181 -4.09 1.90 34.78
C GLU A 181 -2.89 2.61 35.42
N ALA A 182 -2.37 2.11 36.54
CA ALA A 182 -1.17 2.66 37.16
C ALA A 182 0.05 2.60 36.22
N VAL A 183 0.16 1.55 35.38
CA VAL A 183 1.19 1.45 34.33
C VAL A 183 0.99 2.54 33.27
N TYR A 184 -0.23 2.82 32.84
CA TYR A 184 -0.54 3.88 31.86
C TYR A 184 -0.36 5.28 32.42
N ALA A 185 -0.57 5.48 33.71
CA ALA A 185 -0.45 6.78 34.38
C ALA A 185 0.99 7.12 34.79
N SER A 186 1.95 6.21 34.59
CA SER A 186 3.36 6.47 34.90
C SER A 186 3.98 7.53 33.98
N ASP A 187 4.94 8.31 34.47
CA ASP A 187 5.61 9.37 33.72
C ASP A 187 6.32 8.85 32.45
N ASP A 188 6.70 7.59 32.45
CA ASP A 188 7.39 6.93 31.33
C ASP A 188 6.43 6.29 30.30
N ALA A 189 5.12 6.48 30.43
CA ALA A 189 4.10 5.82 29.60
C ALA A 189 3.98 6.39 28.16
N GLY A 190 4.87 7.31 27.73
CA GLY A 190 4.78 8.06 26.49
C GLY A 190 4.42 7.22 25.25
N ALA A 191 5.08 6.08 25.04
CA ALA A 191 4.83 5.21 23.89
C ALA A 191 3.44 4.53 23.90
N LEU A 192 2.89 4.23 25.10
CA LEU A 192 1.57 3.60 25.25
C LEU A 192 0.42 4.50 24.81
N ASN A 193 0.60 5.80 24.98
CA ASN A 193 -0.42 6.81 24.70
C ASN A 193 -0.43 7.26 23.24
N ILE A 194 0.35 6.60 22.34
CA ILE A 194 0.45 6.95 20.92
C ILE A 194 -0.21 5.87 20.05
N MET A 195 -0.13 4.60 20.46
CA MET A 195 -0.69 3.49 19.67
C MET A 195 -2.21 3.42 19.83
N ARG A 196 -2.94 3.37 18.69
CA ARG A 196 -4.40 3.25 18.69
C ARG A 196 -4.92 2.16 19.65
N ARG A 197 -4.38 0.94 19.53
CA ARG A 197 -4.78 -0.18 20.40
C ARG A 197 -4.53 0.09 21.88
N GLY A 198 -3.39 0.68 22.21
CA GLY A 198 -3.06 1.05 23.58
C GLY A 198 -4.04 2.06 24.18
N ILE A 199 -4.42 3.07 23.39
CA ILE A 199 -5.39 4.11 23.80
C ILE A 199 -6.79 3.50 24.01
N MET A 200 -7.24 2.65 23.08
CA MET A 200 -8.55 1.98 23.20
C MET A 200 -8.57 1.00 24.38
N ALA A 201 -7.51 0.23 24.57
CA ALA A 201 -7.36 -0.65 25.73
C ALA A 201 -7.42 0.12 27.05
N ARG A 202 -6.74 1.28 27.13
CA ARG A 202 -6.81 2.16 28.30
C ARG A 202 -8.23 2.67 28.56
N ALA A 203 -8.96 3.05 27.51
CA ALA A 203 -10.34 3.50 27.65
C ALA A 203 -11.25 2.38 28.21
N GLU A 204 -11.07 1.13 27.75
CA GLU A 204 -11.77 -0.03 28.30
C GLU A 204 -11.38 -0.27 29.77
N ILE A 205 -10.08 -0.19 30.11
CA ILE A 205 -9.58 -0.33 31.49
C ILE A 205 -10.19 0.73 32.41
N LEU A 206 -10.20 2.00 31.98
CA LEU A 206 -10.82 3.12 32.73
C LEU A 206 -12.32 2.87 32.94
N SER A 207 -13.01 2.34 31.93
CA SER A 207 -14.43 2.01 32.03
C SER A 207 -14.69 0.90 33.06
N GLN A 208 -13.81 -0.10 33.18
CA GLN A 208 -13.89 -1.14 34.20
C GLN A 208 -13.66 -0.59 35.62
N LEU A 209 -13.07 0.58 35.75
CA LEU A 209 -12.85 1.31 36.99
C LEU A 209 -13.94 2.36 37.29
N ASP A 210 -15.06 2.33 36.56
CA ASP A 210 -16.16 3.32 36.63
C ASP A 210 -15.71 4.76 36.30
N ARG A 211 -14.65 4.92 35.48
CA ARG A 211 -14.03 6.20 35.09
C ARG A 211 -14.32 6.53 33.61
N ASN A 212 -15.60 6.44 33.20
CA ASN A 212 -16.00 6.68 31.80
C ASN A 212 -15.67 8.09 31.31
N GLU A 213 -15.71 9.12 32.16
CA GLU A 213 -15.35 10.49 31.78
C GLU A 213 -13.86 10.59 31.41
N ASP A 214 -12.98 9.93 32.15
CA ASP A 214 -11.55 9.89 31.86
C ASP A 214 -11.28 9.09 30.58
N ALA A 215 -12.03 8.01 30.35
CA ALA A 215 -11.97 7.23 29.12
C ALA A 215 -12.35 8.10 27.91
N LEU A 216 -13.45 8.83 27.96
CA LEU A 216 -13.90 9.75 26.92
C LEU A 216 -12.89 10.85 26.66
N GLN A 217 -12.31 11.42 27.72
CA GLN A 217 -11.25 12.43 27.58
C GLN A 217 -10.02 11.85 26.86
N THR A 218 -9.58 10.64 27.23
CA THR A 218 -8.45 9.94 26.60
C THR A 218 -8.70 9.76 25.10
N LEU A 219 -9.88 9.26 24.71
CA LEU A 219 -10.25 9.05 23.31
C LEU A 219 -10.33 10.37 22.53
N ARG A 220 -10.95 11.41 23.09
CA ARG A 220 -11.07 12.73 22.43
C ARG A 220 -9.73 13.42 22.23
N LEU A 221 -8.82 13.32 23.19
CA LEU A 221 -7.47 13.88 23.07
C LEU A 221 -6.66 13.17 21.96
N ALA A 222 -6.82 11.85 21.84
CA ALA A 222 -6.05 11.06 20.88
C ALA A 222 -6.60 11.13 19.45
N PHE A 223 -7.91 11.07 19.29
CA PHE A 223 -8.56 10.91 17.98
C PHE A 223 -9.33 12.16 17.52
N GLY A 224 -9.55 13.14 18.37
CA GLY A 224 -10.29 14.35 18.04
C GLY A 224 -11.73 14.06 17.63
N ALA A 225 -12.15 14.68 16.51
CA ALA A 225 -13.45 14.43 15.89
C ALA A 225 -13.44 13.24 14.90
N ALA A 226 -12.27 12.64 14.65
CA ALA A 226 -12.17 11.48 13.76
C ALA A 226 -12.80 10.26 14.46
N SER A 227 -13.85 9.72 13.86
CA SER A 227 -14.57 8.57 14.41
C SER A 227 -14.76 7.53 13.30
N ASP A 228 -14.14 6.37 13.49
CA ASP A 228 -14.55 5.17 12.75
C ASP A 228 -15.62 4.42 13.56
N PRO A 229 -16.32 3.44 12.97
CA PRO A 229 -17.42 2.74 13.65
C PRO A 229 -17.04 2.00 14.93
N GLU A 230 -15.79 1.60 15.11
CA GLU A 230 -15.32 0.93 16.32
C GLU A 230 -15.16 1.94 17.47
N LEU A 231 -14.48 3.04 17.18
CA LEU A 231 -14.32 4.14 18.11
C LEU A 231 -15.67 4.77 18.46
N ALA A 232 -16.56 4.95 17.48
CA ALA A 232 -17.91 5.47 17.71
C ALA A 232 -18.72 4.60 18.68
N ARG A 233 -18.70 3.28 18.50
CA ARG A 233 -19.40 2.35 19.42
C ARG A 233 -18.84 2.41 20.85
N LEU A 234 -17.52 2.52 20.98
CA LEU A 234 -16.87 2.66 22.30
C LEU A 234 -17.32 3.98 22.95
N ILE A 235 -17.26 5.09 22.23
CA ILE A 235 -17.69 6.40 22.72
C ILE A 235 -19.18 6.38 23.11
N GLU A 236 -20.06 5.91 22.24
CA GLU A 236 -21.51 5.79 22.53
C GLU A 236 -21.79 4.96 23.80
N GLY A 237 -21.06 3.85 23.96
CA GLY A 237 -21.18 3.02 25.17
C GLY A 237 -20.78 3.76 26.43
N LEU A 238 -19.66 4.47 26.39
CA LEU A 238 -19.13 5.26 27.50
C LEU A 238 -20.06 6.44 27.85
N GLU A 239 -20.57 7.18 26.83
CA GLU A 239 -21.51 8.30 27.01
C GLU A 239 -22.87 7.85 27.56
N ALA A 240 -23.29 6.63 27.21
CA ALA A 240 -24.47 6.00 27.78
C ALA A 240 -24.26 5.49 29.22
N GLY A 241 -23.10 5.70 29.81
CA GLY A 241 -22.76 5.25 31.16
C GLY A 241 -22.60 3.73 31.30
N LYS A 242 -22.36 3.00 30.20
CA LYS A 242 -22.14 1.55 30.24
C LYS A 242 -20.70 1.24 30.67
N THR A 243 -20.54 0.17 31.44
CA THR A 243 -19.21 -0.41 31.68
C THR A 243 -18.79 -1.19 30.43
N MET A 244 -17.77 -0.72 29.73
CA MET A 244 -17.26 -1.36 28.52
C MET A 244 -16.35 -2.54 28.91
N PRO A 245 -16.55 -3.76 28.33
CA PRO A 245 -15.71 -4.89 28.63
C PRO A 245 -14.28 -4.68 28.12
N PHE A 246 -13.30 -5.26 28.81
CA PHE A 246 -11.94 -5.35 28.30
C PHE A 246 -11.83 -6.48 27.26
N THR A 247 -11.50 -6.14 26.03
CA THR A 247 -11.56 -7.07 24.89
C THR A 247 -10.22 -7.32 24.20
N HIS A 248 -9.20 -6.52 24.51
CA HIS A 248 -7.93 -6.55 23.80
C HIS A 248 -7.15 -7.85 24.02
N VAL A 249 -6.96 -8.26 25.26
CA VAL A 249 -6.23 -9.48 25.65
C VAL A 249 -6.98 -10.15 26.79
N THR A 250 -7.51 -11.34 26.58
CA THR A 250 -8.36 -12.05 27.54
C THR A 250 -7.75 -13.36 28.07
N SER A 251 -6.60 -13.75 27.52
CA SER A 251 -5.88 -14.97 27.88
C SER A 251 -4.37 -14.82 27.62
N ALA A 252 -3.57 -15.73 28.19
CA ALA A 252 -2.14 -15.79 27.88
C ALA A 252 -1.87 -16.06 26.39
N ARG A 253 -2.70 -16.88 25.72
CA ARG A 253 -2.64 -17.10 24.29
C ARG A 253 -2.83 -15.79 23.53
N ASP A 254 -3.84 -14.99 23.91
CA ASP A 254 -4.07 -13.68 23.29
C ASP A 254 -2.89 -12.73 23.51
N GLY A 255 -2.26 -12.79 24.71
CA GLY A 255 -1.07 -12.01 25.02
C GLY A 255 0.11 -12.34 24.10
N HIS A 256 0.35 -13.61 23.82
CA HIS A 256 1.35 -14.01 22.84
C HIS A 256 1.02 -13.50 21.42
N ALA A 257 -0.24 -13.58 21.02
CA ALA A 257 -0.68 -13.01 19.73
C ALA A 257 -0.46 -11.49 19.69
N GLU A 258 -0.74 -10.79 20.80
CA GLU A 258 -0.54 -9.34 20.93
C GLU A 258 0.94 -8.96 20.85
N VAL A 259 1.88 -9.78 21.37
CA VAL A 259 3.33 -9.57 21.18
C VAL A 259 3.67 -9.56 19.70
N PHE A 260 3.25 -10.58 18.95
CA PHE A 260 3.53 -10.65 17.52
C PHE A 260 2.85 -9.53 16.73
N HIS A 261 1.61 -9.19 17.06
CA HIS A 261 0.89 -8.08 16.41
C HIS A 261 1.59 -6.74 16.64
N THR A 262 1.90 -6.41 17.89
CA THR A 262 2.53 -5.13 18.25
C THR A 262 3.89 -4.97 17.56
N LEU A 263 4.67 -6.05 17.49
CA LEU A 263 5.94 -6.03 16.78
C LEU A 263 5.74 -5.84 15.26
N ALA A 264 4.75 -6.51 14.66
CA ALA A 264 4.43 -6.31 13.25
C ALA A 264 4.02 -4.86 12.96
N ASP A 265 3.23 -4.24 13.83
CA ASP A 265 2.78 -2.84 13.66
C ASP A 265 3.95 -1.86 13.72
N VAL A 266 4.89 -2.06 14.64
CA VAL A 266 6.11 -1.22 14.75
C VAL A 266 7.08 -1.49 13.61
N LEU A 267 7.26 -2.74 13.18
CA LEU A 267 8.11 -3.08 12.04
C LEU A 267 7.58 -2.53 10.71
N ARG A 268 6.30 -2.19 10.65
CA ARG A 268 5.69 -1.56 9.48
C ARG A 268 6.32 -0.18 9.25
N GLY A 269 7.07 -0.06 8.17
CA GLY A 269 7.81 1.17 7.84
C GLY A 269 9.27 1.20 8.31
N GLU A 270 9.66 0.33 9.26
CA GLU A 270 11.05 0.18 9.72
C GLU A 270 11.75 -1.02 9.04
N ALA A 271 11.00 -2.05 8.72
CA ALA A 271 11.47 -3.25 8.05
C ALA A 271 10.72 -3.53 6.75
N GLY A 272 11.27 -4.40 5.90
CA GLY A 272 10.58 -4.78 4.66
C GLY A 272 9.27 -5.53 4.93
N ALA A 273 8.25 -5.28 4.09
CA ALA A 273 6.91 -5.85 4.23
C ALA A 273 6.90 -7.40 4.31
N ASN A 274 7.82 -8.07 3.60
CA ASN A 274 7.98 -9.53 3.65
C ASN A 274 8.31 -10.02 5.06
N TYR A 275 9.21 -9.34 5.76
CA TYR A 275 9.61 -9.72 7.12
C TYR A 275 8.52 -9.39 8.14
N THR A 276 7.91 -8.22 8.03
CA THR A 276 6.78 -7.78 8.87
C THR A 276 5.60 -8.73 8.76
N LEU A 277 5.32 -9.24 7.56
CA LEU A 277 4.23 -10.20 7.30
C LEU A 277 4.37 -11.47 8.12
N LEU A 278 5.60 -11.96 8.39
CA LEU A 278 5.81 -13.16 9.19
C LEU A 278 5.21 -12.99 10.59
N TYR A 279 5.47 -11.86 11.25
CA TYR A 279 4.92 -11.57 12.58
C TYR A 279 3.39 -11.41 12.57
N ALA A 280 2.85 -10.69 11.59
CA ALA A 280 1.41 -10.51 11.46
C ALA A 280 0.67 -11.85 11.22
N ARG A 281 1.29 -12.77 10.42
CA ARG A 281 0.77 -14.13 10.20
C ARG A 281 0.75 -14.98 11.48
N LEU A 282 1.79 -14.86 12.31
CA LEU A 282 1.86 -15.57 13.58
C LEU A 282 0.77 -15.10 14.54
N ALA A 283 0.58 -13.78 14.67
CA ALA A 283 -0.48 -13.21 15.48
C ALA A 283 -1.87 -13.76 15.08
N GLN A 284 -2.17 -13.75 13.79
CA GLN A 284 -3.44 -14.27 13.25
C GLN A 284 -3.56 -15.79 13.39
N TYR A 285 -2.46 -16.55 13.27
CA TYR A 285 -2.48 -18.01 13.48
C TYR A 285 -2.79 -18.39 14.91
N ILE A 286 -2.19 -17.68 15.86
CA ILE A 286 -2.42 -17.89 17.31
C ILE A 286 -3.84 -17.48 17.69
N ARG A 287 -4.28 -16.30 17.23
CA ARG A 287 -5.61 -15.75 17.49
C ARG A 287 -6.32 -15.43 16.15
N PRO A 288 -7.08 -16.40 15.58
CA PRO A 288 -7.73 -16.22 14.26
C PRO A 288 -8.74 -15.08 14.20
N ASP A 289 -9.34 -14.71 15.31
CA ASP A 289 -10.29 -13.60 15.47
C ASP A 289 -9.61 -12.25 15.78
N HIS A 290 -8.29 -12.16 15.65
CA HIS A 290 -7.56 -10.90 15.82
C HIS A 290 -7.70 -10.02 14.58
N ILE A 291 -8.72 -9.17 14.59
CA ILE A 291 -9.13 -8.38 13.41
C ILE A 291 -8.02 -7.43 12.94
N ASP A 292 -7.33 -6.75 13.86
CA ASP A 292 -6.25 -5.84 13.48
C ASP A 292 -5.09 -6.58 12.77
N SER A 293 -4.79 -7.81 13.20
CA SER A 293 -3.80 -8.64 12.49
C SER A 293 -4.30 -9.08 11.12
N ALA A 294 -5.60 -9.35 10.94
CA ALA A 294 -6.17 -9.67 9.64
C ALA A 294 -6.06 -8.47 8.68
N LEU A 295 -6.39 -7.27 9.14
CA LEU A 295 -6.25 -6.04 8.36
C LEU A 295 -4.79 -5.71 8.05
N LEU A 296 -3.88 -5.89 9.01
CA LEU A 296 -2.45 -5.70 8.81
C LEU A 296 -1.89 -6.68 7.77
N ASN A 297 -2.24 -7.97 7.88
CA ASN A 297 -1.88 -8.98 6.88
C ASN A 297 -2.36 -8.58 5.49
N ALA A 298 -3.62 -8.15 5.37
CA ALA A 298 -4.19 -7.75 4.10
C ALA A 298 -3.44 -6.55 3.49
N SER A 299 -3.15 -5.51 4.28
CA SER A 299 -2.42 -4.33 3.78
C SER A 299 -0.97 -4.63 3.38
N LEU A 300 -0.26 -5.49 4.13
CA LEU A 300 1.09 -5.95 3.77
C LEU A 300 1.09 -6.77 2.48
N LEU A 301 0.08 -7.62 2.29
CA LEU A 301 -0.08 -8.39 1.07
C LEU A 301 -0.39 -7.51 -0.15
N GLU A 302 -1.16 -6.42 0.03
CA GLU A 302 -1.35 -5.43 -1.04
C GLU A 302 -0.05 -4.70 -1.39
N GLU A 303 0.75 -4.32 -0.40
CA GLU A 303 2.06 -3.71 -0.61
C GLU A 303 2.99 -4.63 -1.42
N LEU A 304 2.93 -5.93 -1.12
CA LEU A 304 3.70 -6.98 -1.81
C LEU A 304 3.09 -7.40 -3.16
N GLY A 305 2.00 -6.76 -3.62
CA GLY A 305 1.32 -7.12 -4.87
C GLY A 305 0.57 -8.45 -4.83
N GLN A 306 0.40 -9.06 -3.65
CA GLN A 306 -0.29 -10.33 -3.46
C GLN A 306 -1.81 -10.13 -3.27
N PHE A 307 -2.46 -9.52 -4.28
CA PHE A 307 -3.85 -9.05 -4.19
C PHE A 307 -4.86 -10.15 -3.89
N ASP A 308 -4.73 -11.35 -4.47
CA ASP A 308 -5.66 -12.46 -4.19
C ASP A 308 -5.58 -12.90 -2.72
N LEU A 309 -4.38 -12.90 -2.13
CA LEU A 309 -4.18 -13.20 -0.71
C LEU A 309 -4.69 -12.06 0.18
N ALA A 310 -4.53 -10.80 -0.25
CA ALA A 310 -5.06 -9.63 0.44
C ALA A 310 -6.59 -9.65 0.48
N ILE A 311 -7.23 -9.95 -0.66
CA ILE A 311 -8.69 -10.10 -0.76
C ILE A 311 -9.18 -11.16 0.22
N ALA A 312 -8.55 -12.34 0.25
CA ALA A 312 -8.93 -13.41 1.17
C ALA A 312 -8.72 -13.01 2.66
N ALA A 313 -7.68 -12.22 2.97
CA ALA A 313 -7.45 -11.71 4.32
C ALA A 313 -8.53 -10.69 4.73
N TYR A 314 -8.94 -9.78 3.85
CA TYR A 314 -10.07 -8.89 4.11
C TYR A 314 -11.39 -9.63 4.29
N GLU A 315 -11.63 -10.68 3.51
CA GLU A 315 -12.84 -11.52 3.61
C GLU A 315 -12.92 -12.32 4.93
N SER A 316 -11.78 -12.48 5.62
CA SER A 316 -11.76 -13.15 6.93
C SER A 316 -12.35 -12.27 8.07
N VAL A 317 -12.53 -10.97 7.84
CA VAL A 317 -13.15 -10.06 8.81
C VAL A 317 -14.67 -10.32 8.85
N PRO A 318 -15.23 -10.71 10.03
CA PRO A 318 -16.64 -11.08 10.12
C PRO A 318 -17.58 -9.95 9.77
N ASP A 319 -18.67 -10.28 9.07
CA ASP A 319 -19.77 -9.36 8.83
C ASP A 319 -20.39 -8.87 10.14
N GLY A 320 -20.55 -7.54 10.27
CA GLY A 320 -21.11 -6.94 11.50
C GLY A 320 -20.06 -6.49 12.51
N HIS A 321 -18.79 -6.87 12.35
CA HIS A 321 -17.71 -6.27 13.13
C HIS A 321 -17.56 -4.77 12.78
N ALA A 322 -17.10 -3.96 13.74
CA ALA A 322 -16.88 -2.53 13.50
C ALA A 322 -15.91 -2.25 12.33
N ALA A 323 -14.90 -3.09 12.19
CA ALA A 323 -13.88 -2.98 11.14
C ALA A 323 -14.34 -3.50 9.76
N THR A 324 -15.57 -4.02 9.60
CA THR A 324 -16.08 -4.53 8.32
C THR A 324 -15.96 -3.49 7.21
N HIS A 325 -16.20 -2.22 7.52
CA HIS A 325 -16.11 -1.13 6.53
C HIS A 325 -14.68 -0.97 6.00
N ALA A 326 -13.67 -0.98 6.89
CA ALA A 326 -12.26 -0.86 6.52
C ALA A 326 -11.82 -2.08 5.69
N ALA A 327 -12.23 -3.29 6.10
CA ALA A 327 -11.95 -4.51 5.36
C ALA A 327 -12.56 -4.49 3.95
N GLN A 328 -13.80 -4.05 3.80
CA GLN A 328 -14.45 -4.02 2.49
C GLN A 328 -13.88 -2.92 1.58
N LEU A 329 -13.50 -1.75 2.12
CA LEU A 329 -12.79 -0.72 1.36
C LEU A 329 -11.42 -1.21 0.88
N GLY A 330 -10.64 -1.84 1.76
CA GLY A 330 -9.36 -2.45 1.39
C GLY A 330 -9.55 -3.56 0.33
N ARG A 331 -10.56 -4.42 0.51
CA ARG A 331 -10.90 -5.45 -0.48
C ARG A 331 -11.21 -4.84 -1.85
N ALA A 332 -11.99 -3.76 -1.90
CA ALA A 332 -12.31 -3.08 -3.15
C ALA A 332 -11.04 -2.49 -3.81
N ALA A 333 -10.15 -1.91 -3.02
CA ALA A 333 -8.84 -1.43 -3.50
C ALA A 333 -7.98 -2.57 -4.06
N ALA A 334 -7.90 -3.70 -3.36
CA ALA A 334 -7.16 -4.89 -3.82
C ALA A 334 -7.76 -5.49 -5.11
N LEU A 335 -9.10 -5.56 -5.22
CA LEU A 335 -9.79 -5.98 -6.44
C LEU A 335 -9.45 -5.07 -7.62
N ARG A 336 -9.49 -3.75 -7.44
CA ARG A 336 -9.10 -2.78 -8.45
C ARG A 336 -7.66 -2.98 -8.91
N ARG A 337 -6.71 -3.06 -7.96
CA ARG A 337 -5.28 -3.25 -8.25
C ARG A 337 -4.96 -4.61 -8.88
N SER A 338 -5.80 -5.62 -8.65
CA SER A 338 -5.68 -6.94 -9.29
C SER A 338 -6.29 -7.00 -10.70
N GLY A 339 -6.72 -5.87 -11.27
CA GLY A 339 -7.32 -5.81 -12.61
C GLY A 339 -8.76 -6.32 -12.65
N LYS A 340 -9.49 -6.28 -11.53
CA LYS A 340 -10.90 -6.68 -11.40
C LYS A 340 -11.80 -5.47 -11.03
N PRO A 341 -11.81 -4.39 -11.83
CA PRO A 341 -12.50 -3.14 -11.47
C PRO A 341 -14.02 -3.33 -11.34
N ASP A 342 -14.65 -4.17 -12.17
CA ASP A 342 -16.10 -4.43 -12.07
C ASP A 342 -16.48 -5.07 -10.74
N ALA A 343 -15.67 -6.03 -10.25
CA ALA A 343 -15.88 -6.63 -8.94
C ALA A 343 -15.67 -5.61 -7.80
N ALA A 344 -14.73 -4.67 -7.95
CA ALA A 344 -14.54 -3.57 -7.01
C ALA A 344 -15.77 -2.65 -6.97
N ILE A 345 -16.30 -2.28 -8.15
CA ILE A 345 -17.51 -1.47 -8.27
C ILE A 345 -18.70 -2.17 -7.60
N GLU A 346 -18.92 -3.46 -7.87
CA GLU A 346 -20.01 -4.22 -7.26
C GLU A 346 -19.88 -4.24 -5.72
N ALA A 347 -18.69 -4.51 -5.19
CA ALA A 347 -18.43 -4.49 -3.76
C ALA A 347 -18.72 -3.12 -3.14
N LEU A 348 -18.27 -2.02 -3.76
CA LEU A 348 -18.51 -0.65 -3.30
C LEU A 348 -19.97 -0.25 -3.41
N GLN A 349 -20.69 -0.67 -4.44
CA GLN A 349 -22.16 -0.47 -4.55
C GLN A 349 -22.93 -1.23 -3.46
N GLN A 350 -22.49 -2.43 -3.07
CA GLN A 350 -23.07 -3.13 -1.93
C GLN A 350 -22.80 -2.37 -0.63
N MET A 351 -21.57 -1.86 -0.46
CA MET A 351 -21.21 -1.04 0.69
C MET A 351 -22.03 0.26 0.76
N SER A 352 -22.24 0.97 -0.34
CA SER A 352 -22.99 2.23 -0.36
C SER A 352 -24.45 2.06 0.10
N ARG A 353 -25.03 0.88 -0.16
CA ARG A 353 -26.37 0.52 0.37
C ARG A 353 -26.35 0.20 1.87
N ARG A 354 -25.26 -0.39 2.37
CA ARG A 354 -25.12 -0.77 3.78
C ARG A 354 -24.66 0.39 4.66
N PHE A 355 -23.86 1.28 4.11
CA PHE A 355 -23.24 2.43 4.78
C PHE A 355 -23.53 3.73 4.00
N PRO A 356 -24.80 4.17 3.92
CA PRO A 356 -25.23 5.26 3.05
C PRO A 356 -24.68 6.65 3.45
N ASP A 357 -24.17 6.77 4.67
CA ASP A 357 -23.63 8.01 5.23
C ASP A 357 -22.11 8.01 5.36
N MET A 358 -21.43 7.07 4.71
CA MET A 358 -19.98 6.93 4.77
C MET A 358 -19.31 7.51 3.52
N ALA A 359 -18.85 8.76 3.59
CA ALA A 359 -18.19 9.46 2.48
C ALA A 359 -17.04 8.67 1.81
N PRO A 360 -16.14 7.95 2.54
CA PRO A 360 -15.07 7.16 1.92
C PRO A 360 -15.54 6.08 0.94
N VAL A 361 -16.74 5.52 1.12
CA VAL A 361 -17.29 4.52 0.20
C VAL A 361 -17.58 5.15 -1.16
N PHE A 362 -18.20 6.33 -1.14
CA PHE A 362 -18.58 7.05 -2.36
C PHE A 362 -17.36 7.66 -3.05
N SER A 363 -16.40 8.21 -2.30
CA SER A 363 -15.16 8.72 -2.91
C SER A 363 -14.37 7.61 -3.60
N THR A 364 -14.23 6.44 -2.95
CA THR A 364 -13.56 5.28 -3.56
C THR A 364 -14.33 4.78 -4.80
N LEU A 365 -15.65 4.76 -4.75
CA LEU A 365 -16.48 4.39 -5.90
C LEU A 365 -16.30 5.36 -7.06
N GLY A 366 -16.27 6.67 -6.77
CA GLY A 366 -15.96 7.72 -7.74
C GLY A 366 -14.59 7.54 -8.40
N ASP A 367 -13.55 7.23 -7.59
CA ASP A 367 -12.21 6.97 -8.09
C ASP A 367 -12.15 5.75 -9.04
N VAL A 368 -12.86 4.67 -8.70
CA VAL A 368 -12.91 3.48 -9.57
C VAL A 368 -13.67 3.79 -10.86
N TYR A 369 -14.81 4.47 -10.79
CA TYR A 369 -15.56 4.89 -11.98
C TYR A 369 -14.71 5.79 -12.89
N ARG A 370 -14.02 6.79 -12.33
CA ARG A 370 -13.16 7.70 -13.09
C ARG A 370 -12.03 6.96 -13.80
N GLN A 371 -11.39 5.99 -13.14
CA GLN A 371 -10.35 5.15 -13.74
C GLN A 371 -10.88 4.20 -14.83
N GLN A 372 -12.17 3.90 -14.81
CA GLN A 372 -12.86 3.13 -15.86
C GLN A 372 -13.56 4.04 -16.88
N GLU A 373 -13.23 5.33 -16.91
CA GLU A 373 -13.76 6.35 -17.84
C GLU A 373 -15.29 6.50 -17.77
N ARG A 374 -15.89 6.01 -16.67
CA ARG A 374 -17.31 6.15 -16.38
C ARG A 374 -17.55 7.47 -15.67
N TYR A 375 -17.24 8.58 -16.35
CA TYR A 375 -17.17 9.90 -15.73
C TYR A 375 -18.51 10.38 -15.16
N SER A 376 -19.64 10.11 -15.82
CA SER A 376 -20.97 10.47 -15.30
C SER A 376 -21.29 9.76 -13.98
N ASP A 377 -20.94 8.46 -13.87
CA ASP A 377 -21.12 7.71 -12.63
C ASP A 377 -20.16 8.24 -11.54
N ALA A 378 -18.93 8.63 -11.92
CA ALA A 378 -17.95 9.21 -11.02
C ALA A 378 -18.43 10.54 -10.42
N VAL A 379 -19.01 11.44 -11.25
CA VAL A 379 -19.60 12.70 -10.78
C VAL A 379 -20.67 12.42 -9.71
N GLY A 380 -21.62 11.51 -9.99
CA GLY A 380 -22.68 11.19 -9.02
C GLY A 380 -22.14 10.62 -7.70
N ALA A 381 -21.04 9.85 -7.75
CA ALA A 381 -20.39 9.33 -6.54
C ALA A 381 -19.67 10.44 -5.76
N TYR A 382 -18.96 11.36 -6.44
CA TYR A 382 -18.32 12.50 -5.78
C TYR A 382 -19.33 13.53 -5.25
N ASP A 383 -20.47 13.72 -5.92
CA ASP A 383 -21.58 14.53 -5.40
C ASP A 383 -21.99 14.02 -4.02
N ARG A 384 -22.26 12.72 -3.93
CA ARG A 384 -22.63 12.12 -2.65
C ARG A 384 -21.50 12.22 -1.61
N THR A 385 -20.25 12.09 -2.02
CA THR A 385 -19.10 12.29 -1.13
C THR A 385 -19.12 13.69 -0.54
N LEU A 386 -19.26 14.72 -1.38
CA LEU A 386 -19.25 16.12 -0.97
C LEU A 386 -20.48 16.52 -0.13
N GLU A 387 -21.63 15.89 -0.34
CA GLU A 387 -22.80 16.05 0.53
C GLU A 387 -22.56 15.52 1.96
N LEU A 388 -21.81 14.44 2.08
CA LEU A 388 -21.55 13.77 3.35
C LEU A 388 -20.37 14.37 4.14
N MET A 389 -19.48 15.08 3.47
CA MET A 389 -18.29 15.68 4.11
C MET A 389 -18.62 17.07 4.68
N GLU A 390 -18.14 17.34 5.90
CA GLU A 390 -18.18 18.69 6.46
C GLU A 390 -17.43 19.69 5.56
N PRO A 391 -17.86 20.97 5.50
CA PRO A 391 -17.28 21.96 4.61
C PRO A 391 -15.76 22.19 4.76
N ASP A 392 -15.24 22.03 5.97
CA ASP A 392 -13.83 22.20 6.35
C ASP A 392 -13.07 20.89 6.51
N ALA A 393 -13.67 19.75 6.12
CA ALA A 393 -13.04 18.44 6.26
C ALA A 393 -11.75 18.35 5.44
N ARG A 394 -10.69 17.83 6.08
CA ARG A 394 -9.44 17.50 5.38
C ARG A 394 -9.74 16.53 4.23
N GLY A 395 -9.19 16.78 3.07
CA GLY A 395 -9.42 15.94 1.90
C GLY A 395 -10.66 16.31 1.07
N ARG A 396 -11.54 17.20 1.52
CA ARG A 396 -12.67 17.68 0.72
C ARG A 396 -12.20 18.31 -0.60
N TRP A 397 -11.07 19.01 -0.57
CA TRP A 397 -10.43 19.56 -1.77
C TRP A 397 -10.14 18.49 -2.83
N PHE A 398 -9.75 17.28 -2.40
CA PHE A 398 -9.46 16.18 -3.32
C PHE A 398 -10.73 15.68 -4.03
N SER A 399 -11.85 15.62 -3.32
CA SER A 399 -13.13 15.23 -3.94
C SER A 399 -13.61 16.25 -4.99
N HIS A 400 -13.41 17.55 -4.74
CA HIS A 400 -13.63 18.60 -5.73
C HIS A 400 -12.68 18.44 -6.93
N TYR A 401 -11.39 18.25 -6.69
CA TYR A 401 -10.39 18.01 -7.74
C TYR A 401 -10.73 16.79 -8.61
N ALA A 402 -11.08 15.67 -8.00
CA ALA A 402 -11.41 14.45 -8.72
C ALA A 402 -12.73 14.58 -9.52
N ARG A 403 -13.74 15.30 -8.98
CA ARG A 403 -14.98 15.60 -9.69
C ARG A 403 -14.75 16.58 -10.84
N ALA A 404 -13.88 17.57 -10.65
CA ALA A 404 -13.49 18.50 -11.71
C ALA A 404 -12.89 17.79 -12.92
N ILE A 405 -11.99 16.81 -12.68
CA ILE A 405 -11.46 15.96 -13.77
C ILE A 405 -12.59 15.22 -14.48
N ALA A 406 -13.55 14.66 -13.75
CA ALA A 406 -14.67 13.95 -14.37
C ALA A 406 -15.56 14.88 -15.20
N HIS A 407 -15.83 16.10 -14.74
CA HIS A 407 -16.54 17.13 -15.51
C HIS A 407 -15.76 17.56 -16.75
N GLU A 408 -14.46 17.74 -16.62
CA GLU A 408 -13.60 18.12 -17.78
C GLU A 408 -13.64 17.04 -18.88
N ARG A 409 -13.59 15.75 -18.48
CA ARG A 409 -13.69 14.62 -19.42
C ARG A 409 -15.10 14.45 -20.02
N LEU A 410 -16.13 15.04 -19.42
CA LEU A 410 -17.49 15.14 -19.96
C LEU A 410 -17.69 16.40 -20.82
N ASP A 411 -16.67 17.21 -21.01
CA ASP A 411 -16.71 18.51 -21.71
C ASP A 411 -17.54 19.59 -20.99
N ASP A 412 -17.81 19.38 -19.69
CA ASP A 412 -18.56 20.31 -18.82
C ASP A 412 -17.59 21.30 -18.16
N TRP A 413 -16.94 22.15 -18.97
CA TRP A 413 -15.84 23.01 -18.50
C TRP A 413 -16.23 23.96 -17.35
N ASP A 414 -17.41 24.59 -17.41
CA ASP A 414 -17.83 25.54 -16.37
C ASP A 414 -17.91 24.88 -14.98
N LEU A 415 -18.35 23.64 -14.93
CA LEU A 415 -18.43 22.83 -13.70
C LEU A 415 -17.04 22.38 -13.26
N ALA A 416 -16.21 21.97 -14.22
CA ALA A 416 -14.82 21.57 -13.97
C ALA A 416 -14.01 22.72 -13.35
N GLU A 417 -14.04 23.91 -13.98
CA GLU A 417 -13.33 25.09 -13.49
C GLU A 417 -13.82 25.50 -12.08
N ALA A 418 -15.13 25.51 -11.86
CA ALA A 418 -15.71 25.82 -10.54
C ALA A 418 -15.18 24.88 -9.46
N ASP A 419 -15.11 23.57 -9.73
CA ASP A 419 -14.61 22.58 -8.78
C ASP A 419 -13.09 22.67 -8.59
N PHE A 420 -12.29 22.90 -9.63
CA PHE A 420 -10.85 23.15 -9.48
C PHE A 420 -10.58 24.38 -8.60
N ARG A 421 -11.33 25.48 -8.83
CA ARG A 421 -11.21 26.69 -8.01
C ARG A 421 -11.64 26.44 -6.57
N GLN A 422 -12.67 25.64 -6.36
CA GLN A 422 -13.10 25.24 -5.00
C GLN A 422 -12.03 24.36 -4.32
N ALA A 423 -11.40 23.45 -5.04
CA ALA A 423 -10.27 22.67 -4.53
C ALA A 423 -9.11 23.56 -4.09
N LEU A 424 -8.76 24.57 -4.89
CA LEU A 424 -7.72 25.56 -4.55
C LEU A 424 -8.15 26.51 -3.41
N ALA A 425 -9.44 26.81 -3.26
CA ALA A 425 -9.92 27.58 -2.11
C ALA A 425 -9.72 26.82 -0.78
N LEU A 426 -9.86 25.49 -0.82
CA LEU A 426 -9.65 24.61 0.34
C LEU A 426 -8.16 24.24 0.55
N ASN A 427 -7.38 24.16 -0.52
CA ASN A 427 -5.94 23.87 -0.49
C ASN A 427 -5.20 24.72 -1.55
N PRO A 428 -4.85 25.97 -1.23
CA PRO A 428 -4.45 26.99 -2.21
C PRO A 428 -3.19 26.68 -3.01
N ASP A 429 -2.27 25.92 -2.44
CA ASP A 429 -0.96 25.68 -3.05
C ASP A 429 -0.80 24.22 -3.54
N GLN A 430 -1.89 23.52 -3.79
CA GLN A 430 -1.84 22.13 -4.22
C GLN A 430 -1.30 22.02 -5.65
N PRO A 431 -0.07 21.48 -5.85
CA PRO A 431 0.60 21.53 -7.15
C PRO A 431 -0.18 20.81 -8.26
N GLN A 432 -0.78 19.65 -7.93
CA GLN A 432 -1.53 18.86 -8.91
C GLN A 432 -2.79 19.60 -9.41
N VAL A 433 -3.48 20.33 -8.53
CA VAL A 433 -4.67 21.11 -8.90
C VAL A 433 -4.27 22.33 -9.73
N LEU A 434 -3.22 23.05 -9.30
CA LEU A 434 -2.68 24.19 -10.02
C LEU A 434 -2.25 23.79 -11.43
N ASN A 435 -1.51 22.67 -11.54
CA ASN A 435 -1.05 22.15 -12.82
C ASN A 435 -2.21 21.73 -13.72
N TYR A 436 -3.16 20.94 -13.20
CA TYR A 436 -4.26 20.43 -14.02
C TYR A 436 -5.16 21.55 -14.54
N LEU A 437 -5.58 22.47 -13.66
CA LEU A 437 -6.38 23.63 -14.06
C LEU A 437 -5.64 24.50 -15.08
N GLY A 438 -4.37 24.83 -14.82
CA GLY A 438 -3.54 25.62 -15.72
C GLY A 438 -3.37 24.95 -17.07
N TYR A 439 -3.05 23.66 -17.10
CA TYR A 439 -2.91 22.90 -18.34
C TYR A 439 -4.22 22.85 -19.14
N SER A 440 -5.35 22.57 -18.50
CA SER A 440 -6.67 22.56 -19.16
C SER A 440 -7.05 23.92 -19.76
N MET A 441 -6.70 25.02 -19.06
CA MET A 441 -6.88 26.38 -19.61
C MET A 441 -6.03 26.61 -20.86
N VAL A 442 -4.78 26.11 -20.87
CA VAL A 442 -3.89 26.22 -22.02
C VAL A 442 -4.43 25.45 -23.22
N GLU A 443 -4.88 24.22 -23.03
CA GLU A 443 -5.49 23.41 -24.09
C GLU A 443 -6.76 24.07 -24.68
N LYS A 444 -7.55 24.73 -23.83
CA LYS A 444 -8.74 25.48 -24.24
C LYS A 444 -8.44 26.89 -24.75
N GLN A 445 -7.18 27.33 -24.72
CA GLN A 445 -6.72 28.67 -25.11
C GLN A 445 -7.41 29.82 -24.35
N ILE A 446 -7.70 29.62 -23.09
CA ILE A 446 -8.34 30.60 -22.20
C ILE A 446 -7.44 31.02 -21.07
N ASN A 447 -7.47 32.28 -20.65
CA ASN A 447 -6.77 32.82 -19.47
C ASN A 447 -5.27 32.41 -19.40
N LEU A 448 -4.55 32.46 -20.53
CA LEU A 448 -3.19 31.89 -20.64
C LEU A 448 -2.19 32.49 -19.64
N ASP A 449 -2.29 33.78 -19.28
CA ASP A 449 -1.42 34.42 -18.29
C ASP A 449 -1.70 33.86 -16.88
N GLU A 450 -2.97 33.61 -16.53
CA GLU A 450 -3.36 32.99 -15.27
C GLU A 450 -2.86 31.53 -15.24
N ALA A 451 -3.03 30.80 -16.32
CA ALA A 451 -2.58 29.42 -16.48
C ALA A 451 -1.06 29.29 -16.28
N LEU A 452 -0.27 30.17 -16.92
CA LEU A 452 1.18 30.22 -16.74
C LEU A 452 1.54 30.44 -15.25
N GLY A 453 0.93 31.44 -14.60
CA GLY A 453 1.20 31.73 -13.20
C GLY A 453 0.84 30.56 -12.24
N MET A 454 -0.18 29.77 -12.56
CA MET A 454 -0.54 28.55 -11.80
C MET A 454 0.51 27.45 -11.98
N ILE A 455 0.93 27.18 -13.22
CA ILE A 455 1.91 26.12 -13.51
C ILE A 455 3.30 26.52 -12.97
N GLU A 456 3.71 27.79 -13.07
CA GLU A 456 4.95 28.27 -12.43
C GLU A 456 4.95 28.01 -10.90
N LYS A 457 3.82 28.25 -10.23
CA LYS A 457 3.67 27.94 -8.80
C LYS A 457 3.75 26.44 -8.54
N ALA A 458 3.15 25.61 -9.39
CA ALA A 458 3.21 24.16 -9.28
C ALA A 458 4.66 23.66 -9.42
N VAL A 459 5.42 24.12 -10.42
CA VAL A 459 6.84 23.79 -10.60
C VAL A 459 7.68 24.25 -9.40
N ALA A 460 7.41 25.44 -8.85
CA ALA A 460 8.13 25.93 -7.67
C ALA A 460 7.94 25.05 -6.43
N LYS A 461 6.80 24.36 -6.32
CA LYS A 461 6.51 23.41 -5.22
C LYS A 461 7.06 22.02 -5.50
N GLU A 462 7.00 21.53 -6.72
CA GLU A 462 7.43 20.20 -7.15
C GLU A 462 8.37 20.27 -8.37
N PRO A 463 9.58 20.80 -8.22
CA PRO A 463 10.51 21.03 -9.35
C PRO A 463 11.06 19.75 -9.99
N ASP A 464 10.93 18.62 -9.32
CA ASP A 464 11.35 17.29 -9.80
C ASP A 464 10.18 16.44 -10.33
N SER A 465 8.99 17.02 -10.45
CA SER A 465 7.85 16.35 -11.07
C SER A 465 7.85 16.58 -12.58
N GLY A 466 8.29 15.55 -13.33
CA GLY A 466 8.50 15.67 -14.79
C GLY A 466 7.26 16.12 -15.54
N TYR A 467 6.06 15.63 -15.20
CA TYR A 467 4.82 16.03 -15.86
C TYR A 467 4.40 17.49 -15.55
N ILE A 468 4.74 18.01 -14.33
CA ILE A 468 4.48 19.43 -14.01
C ILE A 468 5.48 20.34 -14.75
N VAL A 469 6.73 19.90 -14.88
CA VAL A 469 7.75 20.63 -15.65
C VAL A 469 7.44 20.60 -17.15
N ASP A 470 6.95 19.47 -17.68
CA ASP A 470 6.44 19.37 -19.06
C ASP A 470 5.32 20.37 -19.32
N SER A 471 4.34 20.45 -18.40
CA SER A 471 3.24 21.40 -18.51
C SER A 471 3.73 22.86 -18.59
N LEU A 472 4.80 23.24 -17.87
CA LEU A 472 5.39 24.57 -17.98
C LEU A 472 6.02 24.79 -19.36
N GLY A 473 6.78 23.84 -19.85
CA GLY A 473 7.35 23.90 -21.20
C GLY A 473 6.25 24.01 -22.28
N TRP A 474 5.18 23.23 -22.12
CA TRP A 474 4.05 23.22 -23.06
C TRP A 474 3.27 24.54 -23.08
N VAL A 475 2.96 25.14 -21.90
CA VAL A 475 2.30 26.44 -21.87
C VAL A 475 3.16 27.53 -22.48
N LEU A 476 4.48 27.54 -22.28
CA LEU A 476 5.40 28.46 -22.91
C LEU A 476 5.41 28.27 -24.44
N TYR A 477 5.41 27.03 -24.92
CA TYR A 477 5.26 26.72 -26.33
C TYR A 477 3.94 27.29 -26.91
N ARG A 478 2.80 27.06 -26.26
CA ARG A 478 1.49 27.57 -26.69
C ARG A 478 1.41 29.10 -26.70
N LEU A 479 2.17 29.76 -25.81
CA LEU A 479 2.33 31.22 -25.81
C LEU A 479 3.28 31.74 -26.89
N GLY A 480 3.99 30.86 -27.63
CA GLY A 480 5.00 31.22 -28.62
C GLY A 480 6.35 31.61 -28.03
N ARG A 481 6.57 31.35 -26.74
CA ARG A 481 7.83 31.59 -26.00
C ARG A 481 8.77 30.38 -26.12
N TYR A 482 9.03 29.97 -27.40
CA TYR A 482 9.70 28.69 -27.69
C TYR A 482 11.10 28.57 -27.08
N GLY A 483 11.88 29.65 -27.12
CA GLY A 483 13.24 29.65 -26.54
C GLY A 483 13.26 29.38 -25.04
N GLU A 484 12.25 29.87 -24.31
CA GLU A 484 12.11 29.62 -22.88
C GLU A 484 11.59 28.20 -22.60
N ALA A 485 10.74 27.66 -23.46
CA ALA A 485 10.20 26.32 -23.36
C ALA A 485 11.30 25.22 -23.38
N VAL A 486 12.38 25.43 -24.16
CA VAL A 486 13.44 24.42 -24.38
C VAL A 486 13.99 23.88 -23.09
N ALA A 487 14.44 24.75 -22.18
CA ALA A 487 15.09 24.32 -20.94
C ALA A 487 14.14 23.50 -20.04
N HIS A 488 12.86 23.86 -20.00
CA HIS A 488 11.85 23.12 -19.21
C HIS A 488 11.54 21.77 -19.84
N MET A 489 11.40 21.70 -21.16
CA MET A 489 11.13 20.44 -21.86
C MET A 489 12.33 19.49 -21.81
N GLU A 490 13.56 19.99 -21.94
CA GLU A 490 14.77 19.19 -21.74
C GLU A 490 14.80 18.62 -20.32
N ARG A 491 14.46 19.42 -19.29
CA ARG A 491 14.38 18.96 -17.91
C ARG A 491 13.25 17.92 -17.71
N ALA A 492 12.10 18.10 -18.33
CA ALA A 492 10.99 17.14 -18.26
C ALA A 492 11.41 15.76 -18.83
N VAL A 493 12.11 15.74 -19.97
CA VAL A 493 12.66 14.51 -20.58
C VAL A 493 13.75 13.87 -19.70
N GLU A 494 14.58 14.66 -19.00
CA GLU A 494 15.52 14.10 -18.01
C GLU A 494 14.80 13.38 -16.88
N LEU A 495 13.70 13.94 -16.39
CA LEU A 495 12.90 13.37 -15.30
C LEU A 495 12.03 12.18 -15.77
N MET A 496 11.56 12.22 -17.02
CA MET A 496 10.67 11.21 -17.61
C MET A 496 11.20 10.72 -18.98
N PRO A 497 12.37 10.05 -19.02
CA PRO A 497 13.08 9.79 -20.27
C PRO A 497 12.38 8.82 -21.23
N VAL A 498 11.44 8.01 -20.73
CA VAL A 498 10.71 6.99 -21.52
C VAL A 498 9.23 7.35 -21.73
N ASP A 499 8.81 8.55 -21.32
CA ASP A 499 7.44 9.00 -21.52
C ASP A 499 7.23 9.47 -22.97
N PRO A 500 6.27 8.91 -23.72
CA PRO A 500 6.07 9.25 -25.12
C PRO A 500 5.48 10.66 -25.31
N VAL A 501 4.63 11.16 -24.38
CA VAL A 501 4.05 12.52 -24.49
C VAL A 501 5.13 13.58 -24.32
N VAL A 502 5.94 13.45 -23.26
CA VAL A 502 7.01 14.40 -22.95
C VAL A 502 8.06 14.47 -24.07
N ASN A 503 8.40 13.30 -24.67
CA ASN A 503 9.31 13.27 -25.82
C ASN A 503 8.67 13.89 -27.07
N ASP A 504 7.36 13.72 -27.32
CA ASP A 504 6.64 14.35 -28.44
C ASP A 504 6.61 15.87 -28.28
N HIS A 505 6.28 16.37 -27.08
CA HIS A 505 6.27 17.79 -26.76
C HIS A 505 7.67 18.42 -26.94
N LEU A 506 8.75 17.77 -26.45
CA LEU A 506 10.11 18.28 -26.67
C LEU A 506 10.44 18.34 -28.18
N GLY A 507 9.98 17.36 -28.97
CA GLY A 507 10.12 17.38 -30.42
C GLY A 507 9.46 18.59 -31.05
N ASP A 508 8.23 18.91 -30.64
CA ASP A 508 7.49 20.09 -31.16
C ASP A 508 8.20 21.41 -30.78
N VAL A 509 8.72 21.50 -29.53
CA VAL A 509 9.49 22.67 -29.09
C VAL A 509 10.82 22.80 -29.84
N TYR A 510 11.56 21.72 -30.05
CA TYR A 510 12.79 21.76 -30.86
C TYR A 510 12.53 22.20 -32.30
N TRP A 511 11.44 21.70 -32.90
CA TRP A 511 11.05 22.13 -34.24
C TRP A 511 10.79 23.64 -34.30
N ALA A 512 10.05 24.18 -33.33
CA ALA A 512 9.68 25.59 -33.28
C ALA A 512 10.90 26.53 -33.11
N VAL A 513 12.03 26.04 -32.52
CA VAL A 513 13.29 26.80 -32.44
C VAL A 513 14.28 26.45 -33.55
N GLY A 514 13.88 25.72 -34.61
CA GLY A 514 14.70 25.37 -35.75
C GLY A 514 15.67 24.21 -35.55
N ARG A 515 15.61 23.51 -34.41
CA ARG A 515 16.41 22.30 -34.09
C ARG A 515 15.76 21.05 -34.69
N THR A 516 15.57 21.02 -36.00
CA THR A 516 14.75 20.03 -36.72
C THR A 516 15.25 18.59 -36.57
N ARG A 517 16.58 18.37 -36.54
CA ARG A 517 17.14 17.02 -36.37
C ARG A 517 16.90 16.46 -34.99
N GLU A 518 17.03 17.31 -33.99
CA GLU A 518 16.73 16.94 -32.61
C GLU A 518 15.21 16.68 -32.42
N ALA A 519 14.37 17.43 -33.09
CA ALA A 519 12.93 17.21 -33.14
C ALA A 519 12.59 15.82 -33.70
N GLU A 520 13.12 15.48 -34.88
CA GLU A 520 12.93 14.16 -35.50
C GLU A 520 13.42 13.02 -34.60
N PHE A 521 14.51 13.23 -33.86
CA PHE A 521 15.02 12.25 -32.91
C PHE A 521 14.05 12.04 -31.71
N GLN A 522 13.50 13.13 -31.18
CA GLN A 522 12.56 13.02 -30.04
C GLN A 522 11.22 12.40 -30.46
N TRP A 523 10.68 12.77 -31.65
CA TRP A 523 9.49 12.12 -32.19
C TRP A 523 9.70 10.62 -32.45
N SER A 524 10.88 10.24 -32.97
CA SER A 524 11.21 8.81 -33.15
C SER A 524 11.26 8.05 -31.83
N ARG A 525 11.80 8.67 -30.76
CA ARG A 525 11.78 8.10 -29.40
C ARG A 525 10.35 7.99 -28.87
N ALA A 526 9.56 9.07 -28.99
CA ALA A 526 8.16 9.08 -28.55
C ALA A 526 7.37 7.93 -29.21
N LEU A 527 7.53 7.76 -30.53
CA LEU A 527 6.88 6.68 -31.28
C LEU A 527 7.33 5.31 -30.80
N SER A 528 8.63 5.11 -30.59
CA SER A 528 9.17 3.85 -30.07
C SER A 528 8.59 3.50 -28.68
N PHE A 529 8.49 4.47 -27.78
CA PHE A 529 7.92 4.25 -26.46
C PHE A 529 6.41 3.99 -26.49
N ALA A 530 5.68 4.66 -27.39
CA ALA A 530 4.25 4.44 -27.61
C ALA A 530 3.94 3.03 -28.14
N GLU A 531 4.82 2.43 -28.95
CA GLU A 531 4.64 1.09 -29.52
C GLU A 531 4.92 -0.04 -28.52
N TYR A 532 5.81 0.17 -27.54
CA TYR A 532 6.26 -0.86 -26.60
C TYR A 532 5.79 -0.64 -25.15
N GLY A 533 5.14 0.48 -24.85
CA GLY A 533 4.61 0.83 -23.53
C GLY A 533 3.09 0.71 -23.42
N THR A 534 2.57 1.00 -22.23
CA THR A 534 1.14 1.27 -22.05
C THR A 534 0.82 2.59 -22.73
N ALA A 535 0.11 2.56 -23.87
CA ALA A 535 -0.29 3.76 -24.58
C ALA A 535 -1.14 4.65 -23.66
N SER A 536 -0.67 5.87 -23.38
CA SER A 536 -1.50 6.93 -22.84
C SER A 536 -2.47 7.37 -23.95
N GLU A 537 -3.72 7.69 -23.62
CA GLU A 537 -4.69 8.23 -24.59
C GLU A 537 -4.21 9.57 -25.21
N ASP A 538 -3.34 10.27 -24.50
CA ASP A 538 -2.78 11.55 -24.93
C ASP A 538 -1.74 11.41 -26.05
N VAL A 539 -1.21 10.20 -26.27
CA VAL A 539 -0.26 9.92 -27.35
C VAL A 539 -1.01 9.63 -28.65
N LYS A 540 -0.67 10.34 -29.70
CA LYS A 540 -1.23 10.17 -31.06
C LYS A 540 -0.15 9.63 -32.03
N PRO A 541 0.10 8.31 -32.08
CA PRO A 541 1.19 7.74 -32.88
C PRO A 541 1.13 8.12 -34.36
N ASP A 542 -0.08 8.19 -34.95
CA ASP A 542 -0.25 8.57 -36.35
C ASP A 542 0.13 10.03 -36.60
N ARG A 543 -0.17 10.93 -35.64
CA ARG A 543 0.28 12.34 -35.71
C ARG A 543 1.81 12.43 -35.62
N ILE A 544 2.44 11.66 -34.75
CA ILE A 544 3.90 11.63 -34.64
C ILE A 544 4.54 11.10 -35.93
N ARG A 545 4.01 10.01 -36.53
CA ARG A 545 4.46 9.52 -37.84
C ARG A 545 4.34 10.60 -38.91
N ARG A 546 3.23 11.33 -38.91
CA ARG A 546 3.02 12.43 -39.88
C ARG A 546 4.01 13.56 -39.69
N LYS A 547 4.32 13.95 -38.44
CA LYS A 547 5.39 14.93 -38.15
C LYS A 547 6.76 14.49 -38.70
N LEU A 548 7.10 13.21 -38.57
CA LEU A 548 8.35 12.64 -39.10
C LEU A 548 8.39 12.64 -40.64
N GLU A 549 7.25 12.53 -41.31
CA GLU A 549 7.17 12.50 -42.77
C GLU A 549 7.24 13.90 -43.40
N VAL A 550 6.54 14.88 -42.85
CA VAL A 550 6.31 16.17 -43.50
C VAL A 550 6.74 17.40 -42.68
N GLY A 551 7.11 17.19 -41.42
CA GLY A 551 7.39 18.26 -40.45
C GLY A 551 6.15 18.75 -39.72
N LEU A 552 6.37 19.46 -38.60
CA LEU A 552 5.28 19.96 -37.74
C LEU A 552 4.45 21.05 -38.43
N ASP A 553 5.09 21.94 -39.21
CA ASP A 553 4.39 23.03 -39.88
C ASP A 553 3.27 22.53 -40.79
N VAL A 554 3.55 21.48 -41.58
CA VAL A 554 2.55 20.88 -42.48
C VAL A 554 1.44 20.18 -41.67
N VAL A 555 1.78 19.52 -40.55
CA VAL A 555 0.77 18.89 -39.70
C VAL A 555 -0.17 19.93 -39.09
N LEU A 556 0.36 21.07 -38.62
CA LEU A 556 -0.46 22.17 -38.11
C LEU A 556 -1.38 22.75 -39.18
N GLU A 557 -0.89 22.91 -40.43
CA GLU A 557 -1.71 23.35 -41.55
C GLU A 557 -2.83 22.33 -41.86
N GLU A 558 -2.52 21.06 -41.91
CA GLU A 558 -3.50 19.96 -42.12
C GLU A 558 -4.59 19.94 -41.03
N GLU A 559 -4.23 20.26 -39.79
CA GLU A 559 -5.12 20.34 -38.63
C GLU A 559 -5.91 21.67 -38.57
N GLY A 560 -5.60 22.63 -39.43
CA GLY A 560 -6.19 23.98 -39.39
C GLY A 560 -5.77 24.79 -38.15
N ALA A 561 -4.66 24.41 -37.55
CA ALA A 561 -4.10 25.10 -36.38
C ALA A 561 -3.33 26.36 -36.83
N ASP A 562 -3.15 27.31 -35.88
CA ASP A 562 -2.33 28.50 -36.15
C ASP A 562 -0.88 28.09 -36.45
N PRO A 563 -0.25 28.72 -37.47
CA PRO A 563 1.14 28.47 -37.79
C PRO A 563 2.04 28.87 -36.62
N LEU A 564 3.20 28.21 -36.51
CA LEU A 564 4.22 28.58 -35.53
C LEU A 564 4.55 30.07 -35.67
N LYS A 565 4.51 30.79 -34.54
CA LYS A 565 4.92 32.20 -34.53
C LYS A 565 6.41 32.26 -34.89
N VAL A 566 6.78 33.10 -35.85
CA VAL A 566 8.20 33.32 -36.14
C VAL A 566 8.83 33.88 -34.88
N ALA A 567 9.86 33.18 -34.36
CA ALA A 567 10.63 33.70 -33.23
C ALA A 567 11.22 35.05 -33.64
N ASP A 568 10.76 36.13 -33.02
CA ASP A 568 11.42 37.42 -33.19
C ASP A 568 12.82 37.28 -32.59
N ASP A 569 13.86 37.28 -33.44
CA ASP A 569 15.27 37.42 -33.07
C ASP A 569 15.45 38.78 -32.36
N ASN A 570 15.30 38.81 -31.02
CA ASN A 570 15.72 39.93 -30.19
C ASN A 570 16.63 39.45 -29.06
#